data_a3048c92376b3739269885c2f815fee2
#
_entry.id   a3048c92376b3739269885c2f815fee2
#
_cell.length_a   1.000
_cell.length_b   1.000
_cell.length_c   1.000
_cell.angle_alpha   90.00
_cell.angle_beta   90.00
_cell.angle_gamma   90.00
#
_symmetry.space_group_name_H-M   'P 1'
#
loop_
_entity.id
_entity.type
_entity.pdbx_description
1 polymer ?
#
loop_
_entity_poly.entity_id
_entity_poly.type
_entity_poly.pdbx_seq_one_letter_code
_entity_poly.pdbx_strand_id
1 'polypeptide(L)'
;ANVDGWHEPCVARPDSANELDRWIVSALETLVGEVTAAMDGYDLQRAVRPFVQFIDDLTNWYIRRSRRRFWKSQNDADKADAYRTLRYVLVQLCKVAAPFTPFISEAIYRNLRSADMPESVHLCDFPAADAAARDPELEARMARIQTVVRLGRQLRTEHDLKVRQPLARLHVVSS
;
A
#
# COMPACT_ATOMS: atom_id res chain seq x y z
N ALA A 1 -15.95 3.97 -2.40
CA ALA A 1 -16.04 5.00 -3.44
C ALA A 1 -17.44 5.06 -4.06
N ASN A 2 -17.97 3.94 -4.55
CA ASN A 2 -19.33 3.94 -5.17
C ASN A 2 -20.44 4.38 -4.21
N VAL A 3 -20.33 4.08 -2.93
CA VAL A 3 -21.33 4.46 -1.91
C VAL A 3 -21.26 5.95 -1.57
N ASP A 4 -20.07 6.53 -1.61
CA ASP A 4 -19.84 7.95 -1.27
C ASP A 4 -19.90 8.87 -2.50
N GLY A 5 -20.14 8.34 -3.71
CA GLY A 5 -20.17 9.12 -4.96
C GLY A 5 -18.85 9.76 -5.32
N TRP A 6 -17.72 9.27 -4.77
CA TRP A 6 -16.40 9.80 -5.09
C TRP A 6 -15.94 9.35 -6.48
N HIS A 7 -15.68 10.32 -7.34
CA HIS A 7 -15.18 10.12 -8.69
C HIS A 7 -14.01 11.06 -8.94
N GLU A 8 -12.92 10.51 -9.47
CA GLU A 8 -11.79 11.29 -9.95
C GLU A 8 -11.41 10.79 -11.35
N PRO A 9 -11.34 11.67 -12.36
CA PRO A 9 -11.13 11.25 -13.73
C PRO A 9 -9.73 10.70 -13.97
N CYS A 10 -8.72 11.22 -13.29
CA CYS A 10 -7.32 10.87 -13.54
C CYS A 10 -6.71 10.05 -12.39
N VAL A 11 -5.91 9.03 -12.71
CA VAL A 11 -5.09 8.30 -11.74
C VAL A 11 -3.67 8.87 -11.76
N ALA A 12 -3.54 10.08 -11.21
CA ALA A 12 -2.23 10.68 -10.99
C ALA A 12 -1.65 10.24 -9.64
N ARG A 13 -0.33 10.34 -9.51
CA ARG A 13 0.32 10.14 -8.21
C ARG A 13 -0.23 11.16 -7.20
N PRO A 14 -0.69 10.72 -6.01
CA PRO A 14 -1.22 11.63 -5.01
C PRO A 14 -0.10 12.47 -4.39
N ASP A 15 -0.39 13.75 -4.18
CA ASP A 15 0.42 14.65 -3.37
C ASP A 15 -0.28 14.83 -2.02
N SER A 16 0.00 13.92 -1.08
CA SER A 16 -0.62 13.92 0.23
C SER A 16 0.41 14.26 1.31
N ALA A 17 0.02 15.15 2.23
CA ALA A 17 0.79 15.47 3.41
C ALA A 17 0.75 14.34 4.48
N ASN A 18 -0.16 13.39 4.36
CA ASN A 18 -0.32 12.31 5.32
C ASN A 18 0.83 11.30 5.23
N GLU A 19 1.49 11.03 6.36
CA GLU A 19 2.63 10.11 6.40
C GLU A 19 2.29 8.68 5.94
N LEU A 20 1.08 8.19 6.20
CA LEU A 20 0.67 6.85 5.74
C LEU A 20 0.51 6.79 4.22
N ASP A 21 0.00 7.87 3.61
CA ASP A 21 -0.14 7.96 2.16
C ASP A 21 1.24 8.02 1.49
N ARG A 22 2.14 8.85 2.02
CA ARG A 22 3.52 8.95 1.52
C ARG A 22 4.26 7.63 1.67
N TRP A 23 4.12 6.97 2.81
CA TRP A 23 4.74 5.68 3.08
C TRP A 23 4.30 4.60 2.10
N ILE A 24 2.98 4.43 1.87
CA ILE A 24 2.50 3.37 0.99
C ILE A 24 2.86 3.61 -0.47
N VAL A 25 2.93 4.89 -0.90
CA VAL A 25 3.44 5.26 -2.22
C VAL A 25 4.94 4.96 -2.33
N SER A 26 5.74 5.30 -1.32
CA SER A 26 7.17 4.96 -1.28
C SER A 26 7.41 3.45 -1.34
N ALA A 27 6.66 2.67 -0.55
CA ALA A 27 6.72 1.21 -0.56
C ALA A 27 6.32 0.62 -1.93
N LEU A 28 5.37 1.24 -2.63
CA LEU A 28 5.00 0.87 -4.00
C LEU A 28 6.16 1.09 -4.98
N GLU A 29 6.83 2.23 -4.90
CA GLU A 29 7.98 2.51 -5.77
C GLU A 29 9.15 1.55 -5.50
N THR A 30 9.33 1.15 -4.25
CA THR A 30 10.28 0.10 -3.87
C THR A 30 9.90 -1.24 -4.51
N LEU A 31 8.62 -1.64 -4.41
CA LEU A 31 8.11 -2.84 -5.07
C LEU A 31 8.35 -2.81 -6.58
N VAL A 32 8.01 -1.71 -7.27
CA VAL A 32 8.20 -1.56 -8.73
C VAL A 32 9.66 -1.76 -9.08
N GLY A 33 10.58 -1.10 -8.36
CA GLY A 33 12.02 -1.20 -8.60
C GLY A 33 12.58 -2.62 -8.39
N GLU A 34 12.16 -3.29 -7.31
CA GLU A 34 12.60 -4.66 -7.00
C GLU A 34 12.10 -5.67 -8.04
N VAL A 35 10.82 -5.55 -8.43
CA VAL A 35 10.22 -6.42 -9.46
C VAL A 35 10.91 -6.20 -10.79
N THR A 36 11.10 -4.94 -11.22
CA THR A 36 11.78 -4.60 -12.47
C THR A 36 13.19 -5.20 -12.49
N ALA A 37 13.98 -4.95 -11.47
CA ALA A 37 15.36 -5.45 -11.39
C ALA A 37 15.43 -6.99 -11.42
N ALA A 38 14.47 -7.66 -10.78
CA ALA A 38 14.42 -9.12 -10.80
C ALA A 38 13.98 -9.67 -12.18
N MET A 39 13.02 -9.00 -12.85
CA MET A 39 12.56 -9.37 -14.18
C MET A 39 13.63 -9.14 -15.24
N ASP A 40 14.37 -8.05 -15.16
CA ASP A 40 15.53 -7.77 -16.05
C ASP A 40 16.62 -8.83 -15.89
N GLY A 41 16.76 -9.40 -14.67
CA GLY A 41 17.65 -10.53 -14.39
C GLY A 41 17.07 -11.91 -14.67
N TYR A 42 15.85 -12.02 -15.23
CA TYR A 42 15.11 -13.26 -15.45
C TYR A 42 14.88 -14.10 -14.18
N ASP A 43 14.88 -13.46 -13.00
CA ASP A 43 14.63 -14.13 -11.71
C ASP A 43 13.17 -13.98 -11.28
N LEU A 44 12.31 -14.83 -11.82
CA LEU A 44 10.87 -14.82 -11.53
C LEU A 44 10.56 -15.09 -10.05
N GLN A 45 11.36 -15.96 -9.41
CA GLN A 45 11.16 -16.28 -8.01
C GLN A 45 11.45 -15.06 -7.10
N ARG A 46 12.50 -14.32 -7.43
CA ARG A 46 12.84 -13.08 -6.74
C ARG A 46 11.81 -11.99 -7.01
N ALA A 47 11.29 -11.92 -8.24
CA ALA A 47 10.28 -10.91 -8.62
C ALA A 47 8.96 -11.04 -7.84
N VAL A 48 8.55 -12.25 -7.45
CA VAL A 48 7.27 -12.48 -6.75
C VAL A 48 7.35 -12.22 -5.24
N ARG A 49 8.51 -12.37 -4.63
CA ARG A 49 8.68 -12.25 -3.16
C ARG A 49 8.21 -10.91 -2.57
N PRO A 50 8.52 -9.74 -3.15
CA PRO A 50 8.16 -8.45 -2.57
C PRO A 50 6.66 -8.21 -2.48
N PHE A 51 5.84 -8.85 -3.33
CA PHE A 51 4.38 -8.70 -3.30
C PHE A 51 3.77 -9.12 -1.96
N VAL A 52 4.28 -10.16 -1.33
CA VAL A 52 3.72 -10.67 -0.06
C VAL A 52 3.81 -9.60 1.02
N GLN A 53 4.98 -8.98 1.17
CA GLN A 53 5.18 -7.90 2.15
C GLN A 53 4.34 -6.67 1.78
N PHE A 54 4.36 -6.26 0.52
CA PHE A 54 3.60 -5.09 0.08
C PHE A 54 2.08 -5.25 0.29
N ILE A 55 1.52 -6.42 0.01
CA ILE A 55 0.09 -6.70 0.23
C ILE A 55 -0.24 -6.66 1.73
N ASP A 56 0.64 -7.18 2.59
CA ASP A 56 0.48 -7.07 4.05
C ASP A 56 0.49 -5.60 4.49
N ASP A 57 1.44 -4.82 4.03
CA ASP A 57 1.57 -3.40 4.31
C ASP A 57 0.34 -2.60 3.83
N LEU A 58 -0.14 -2.89 2.63
CA LEU A 58 -1.33 -2.25 2.09
C LEU A 58 -2.59 -2.60 2.90
N THR A 59 -2.80 -3.87 3.22
CA THR A 59 -4.06 -4.34 3.83
C THR A 59 -4.08 -4.15 5.34
N ASN A 60 -3.05 -4.67 6.04
CA ASN A 60 -3.00 -4.72 7.50
C ASN A 60 -2.50 -3.41 8.13
N TRP A 61 -1.79 -2.59 7.38
CA TRP A 61 -1.27 -1.32 7.87
C TRP A 61 -1.97 -0.13 7.23
N TYR A 62 -1.84 0.09 5.94
CA TYR A 62 -2.40 1.29 5.30
C TYR A 62 -3.93 1.33 5.40
N ILE A 63 -4.65 0.37 4.83
CA ILE A 63 -6.12 0.35 4.81
C ILE A 63 -6.69 0.31 6.21
N ARG A 64 -6.16 -0.57 7.05
CA ARG A 64 -6.66 -0.75 8.41
C ARG A 64 -6.49 0.51 9.28
N ARG A 65 -5.39 1.23 9.15
CA ARG A 65 -5.13 2.46 9.90
C ARG A 65 -5.82 3.67 9.32
N SER A 66 -5.97 3.71 8.01
CA SER A 66 -6.74 4.75 7.32
C SER A 66 -8.25 4.53 7.38
N ARG A 67 -8.72 3.47 8.05
CA ARG A 67 -10.14 3.12 8.13
C ARG A 67 -11.02 4.30 8.54
N ARG A 68 -10.64 5.08 9.54
CA ARG A 68 -11.40 6.25 10.00
C ARG A 68 -11.53 7.33 8.92
N ARG A 69 -10.52 7.49 8.07
CA ARG A 69 -10.53 8.45 6.95
C ARG A 69 -11.55 8.05 5.90
N PHE A 70 -11.63 6.75 5.58
CA PHE A 70 -12.59 6.24 4.60
C PHE A 70 -14.05 6.32 5.08
N TRP A 71 -14.30 6.16 6.37
CA TRP A 71 -15.67 6.12 6.94
C TRP A 71 -16.14 7.43 7.56
N LYS A 72 -15.38 8.50 7.51
CA LYS A 72 -15.88 9.81 7.91
C LYS A 72 -17.12 10.17 7.08
N SER A 73 -18.17 10.68 7.76
CA SER A 73 -19.39 11.15 7.09
C SER A 73 -19.16 12.46 6.33
N GLN A 74 -18.19 13.27 6.75
CA GLN A 74 -17.80 14.50 6.07
C GLN A 74 -16.82 14.17 4.94
N ASN A 75 -17.11 14.72 3.76
CA ASN A 75 -16.25 14.56 2.58
C ASN A 75 -15.19 15.67 2.60
N ASP A 76 -14.20 15.51 3.46
CA ASP A 76 -13.08 16.43 3.60
C ASP A 76 -11.89 16.07 2.68
N ALA A 77 -10.90 16.97 2.59
CA ALA A 77 -9.72 16.80 1.76
C ALA A 77 -8.92 15.53 2.15
N ASP A 78 -8.83 15.23 3.46
CA ASP A 78 -8.13 14.05 3.97
C ASP A 78 -8.78 12.73 3.50
N LYS A 79 -10.12 12.69 3.42
CA LYS A 79 -10.86 11.55 2.86
C LYS A 79 -10.59 11.41 1.36
N ALA A 80 -10.61 12.52 0.62
CA ALA A 80 -10.31 12.52 -0.80
C ALA A 80 -8.88 12.05 -1.08
N ASP A 81 -7.91 12.52 -0.31
CA ASP A 81 -6.50 12.09 -0.43
C ASP A 81 -6.33 10.60 -0.14
N ALA A 82 -7.03 10.07 0.87
CA ALA A 82 -7.01 8.64 1.17
C ALA A 82 -7.57 7.79 0.01
N TYR A 83 -8.65 8.23 -0.63
CA TYR A 83 -9.22 7.53 -1.80
C TYR A 83 -8.31 7.63 -3.03
N ARG A 84 -7.72 8.82 -3.30
CA ARG A 84 -6.74 9.01 -4.39
C ARG A 84 -5.57 8.09 -4.23
N THR A 85 -4.99 8.07 -3.02
CA THR A 85 -3.83 7.24 -2.71
C THR A 85 -4.16 5.77 -2.88
N LEU A 86 -5.26 5.29 -2.30
CA LEU A 86 -5.65 3.89 -2.40
C LEU A 86 -5.90 3.49 -3.86
N ARG A 87 -6.62 4.31 -4.63
CA ARG A 87 -6.88 4.03 -6.05
C ARG A 87 -5.59 3.99 -6.85
N TYR A 88 -4.70 4.98 -6.68
CA TYR A 88 -3.40 5.02 -7.33
C TYR A 88 -2.60 3.76 -7.05
N VAL A 89 -2.43 3.42 -5.77
CA VAL A 89 -1.67 2.25 -5.33
C VAL A 89 -2.25 0.95 -5.91
N LEU A 90 -3.57 0.78 -5.88
CA LEU A 90 -4.22 -0.43 -6.43
C LEU A 90 -4.07 -0.53 -7.95
N VAL A 91 -4.21 0.57 -8.69
CA VAL A 91 -4.02 0.56 -10.15
C VAL A 91 -2.59 0.22 -10.52
N GLN A 92 -1.60 0.83 -9.86
CA GLN A 92 -0.20 0.52 -10.11
C GLN A 92 0.14 -0.92 -9.71
N LEU A 93 -0.37 -1.39 -8.58
CA LEU A 93 -0.21 -2.78 -8.15
C LEU A 93 -0.76 -3.76 -9.21
N CYS A 94 -1.93 -3.48 -9.78
CA CYS A 94 -2.49 -4.30 -10.86
C CYS A 94 -1.56 -4.36 -12.06
N LYS A 95 -0.96 -3.24 -12.47
CA LYS A 95 -0.02 -3.19 -13.59
C LYS A 95 1.24 -4.02 -13.31
N VAL A 96 1.83 -3.87 -12.12
CA VAL A 96 3.04 -4.62 -11.73
C VAL A 96 2.75 -6.11 -11.59
N ALA A 97 1.57 -6.48 -11.09
CA ALA A 97 1.17 -7.86 -10.86
C ALA A 97 0.62 -8.57 -12.12
N ALA A 98 0.24 -7.83 -13.17
CA ALA A 98 -0.38 -8.40 -14.37
C ALA A 98 0.45 -9.52 -15.03
N PRO A 99 1.79 -9.47 -15.14
CA PRO A 99 2.58 -10.55 -15.69
C PRO A 99 2.52 -11.86 -14.88
N PHE A 100 2.24 -11.78 -13.58
CA PHE A 100 2.23 -12.93 -12.66
C PHE A 100 0.81 -13.43 -12.38
N THR A 101 -0.15 -12.53 -12.30
CA THR A 101 -1.55 -12.83 -11.94
C THR A 101 -2.53 -12.12 -12.88
N PRO A 102 -2.53 -12.48 -14.19
CA PRO A 102 -3.22 -11.71 -15.23
C PRO A 102 -4.73 -11.57 -14.99
N PHE A 103 -5.40 -12.62 -14.58
CA PHE A 103 -6.87 -12.62 -14.46
C PHE A 103 -7.36 -11.76 -13.29
N ILE A 104 -6.73 -11.87 -12.11
CA ILE A 104 -7.15 -11.07 -10.95
C ILE A 104 -6.74 -9.61 -11.11
N SER A 105 -5.58 -9.34 -11.68
CA SER A 105 -5.14 -7.98 -11.99
C SER A 105 -6.09 -7.28 -12.95
N GLU A 106 -6.54 -7.97 -13.99
CA GLU A 106 -7.55 -7.47 -14.93
C GLU A 106 -8.88 -7.20 -14.22
N ALA A 107 -9.37 -8.16 -13.43
CA ALA A 107 -10.65 -8.02 -12.74
C ALA A 107 -10.67 -6.82 -11.77
N ILE A 108 -9.59 -6.60 -11.01
CA ILE A 108 -9.46 -5.45 -10.10
C ILE A 108 -9.32 -4.15 -10.90
N TYR A 109 -8.45 -4.13 -11.90
CA TYR A 109 -8.21 -2.96 -12.74
C TYR A 109 -9.48 -2.44 -13.40
N ARG A 110 -10.31 -3.31 -13.98
CA ARG A 110 -11.58 -2.95 -14.63
C ARG A 110 -12.57 -2.27 -13.69
N ASN A 111 -12.53 -2.59 -12.39
CA ASN A 111 -13.34 -1.92 -11.37
C ASN A 111 -12.78 -0.56 -10.93
N LEU A 112 -11.50 -0.29 -11.18
CA LEU A 112 -10.81 0.93 -10.75
C LEU A 112 -10.59 1.93 -11.88
N ARG A 113 -10.60 1.47 -13.14
CA ARG A 113 -10.32 2.31 -14.30
C ARG A 113 -11.36 3.41 -14.49
N SER A 114 -10.94 4.53 -15.02
CA SER A 114 -11.79 5.59 -15.56
C SER A 114 -11.84 5.49 -17.10
N ALA A 115 -12.71 6.29 -17.72
CA ALA A 115 -12.95 6.22 -19.17
C ALA A 115 -11.73 6.63 -20.01
N ASP A 116 -10.84 7.44 -19.47
CA ASP A 116 -9.60 7.93 -20.08
C ASP A 116 -8.44 6.90 -20.01
N MET A 117 -8.62 5.82 -19.25
CA MET A 117 -7.62 4.76 -19.09
C MET A 117 -7.83 3.64 -20.12
N PRO A 118 -6.77 2.87 -20.48
CA PRO A 118 -6.89 1.70 -21.32
C PRO A 118 -7.98 0.74 -20.84
N GLU A 119 -8.64 0.05 -21.76
CA GLU A 119 -9.75 -0.86 -21.43
C GLU A 119 -9.32 -2.12 -20.65
N SER A 120 -8.02 -2.45 -20.72
CA SER A 120 -7.43 -3.60 -20.03
C SER A 120 -6.10 -3.21 -19.39
N VAL A 121 -5.77 -3.85 -18.26
CA VAL A 121 -4.46 -3.69 -17.60
C VAL A 121 -3.31 -4.13 -18.52
N HIS A 122 -3.57 -5.08 -19.41
CA HIS A 122 -2.59 -5.63 -20.35
C HIS A 122 -2.25 -4.67 -21.51
N LEU A 123 -3.02 -3.60 -21.68
CA LEU A 123 -2.75 -2.51 -22.63
C LEU A 123 -2.05 -1.31 -21.97
N CYS A 124 -1.78 -1.40 -20.66
CA CYS A 124 -1.06 -0.36 -19.94
C CYS A 124 0.45 -0.60 -20.02
N ASP A 125 1.22 0.49 -20.01
CA ASP A 125 2.66 0.40 -19.82
C ASP A 125 2.98 -0.16 -18.42
N PHE A 126 4.04 -0.96 -18.33
CA PHE A 126 4.56 -1.40 -17.04
C PHE A 126 5.10 -0.18 -16.28
N PRO A 127 4.80 -0.02 -14.98
CA PRO A 127 5.23 1.14 -14.23
C PRO A 127 6.76 1.25 -14.15
N ALA A 128 7.27 2.46 -14.36
CA ALA A 128 8.65 2.77 -14.06
C ALA A 128 8.76 3.27 -12.61
N ALA A 129 9.75 2.77 -11.87
CA ALA A 129 10.00 3.23 -10.51
C ALA A 129 10.46 4.69 -10.49
N ASP A 130 9.81 5.52 -9.69
CA ASP A 130 10.19 6.91 -9.47
C ASP A 130 11.02 7.06 -8.19
N ALA A 131 12.33 7.18 -8.35
CA ALA A 131 13.26 7.35 -7.23
C ALA A 131 12.97 8.61 -6.39
N ALA A 132 12.40 9.67 -7.00
CA ALA A 132 12.04 10.89 -6.28
C ALA A 132 10.80 10.73 -5.38
N ALA A 133 9.98 9.72 -5.65
CA ALA A 133 8.83 9.38 -4.81
C ALA A 133 9.17 8.44 -3.65
N ARG A 134 10.38 7.91 -3.60
CA ARG A 134 10.84 7.04 -2.51
C ARG A 134 11.32 7.85 -1.32
N ASP A 135 10.90 7.41 -0.15
CA ASP A 135 11.36 7.92 1.15
C ASP A 135 11.86 6.73 2.01
N PRO A 136 13.11 6.28 1.79
CA PRO A 136 13.67 5.12 2.50
C PRO A 136 13.73 5.32 4.02
N GLU A 137 13.85 6.56 4.49
CA GLU A 137 13.85 6.86 5.92
C GLU A 137 12.46 6.63 6.52
N LEU A 138 11.41 7.07 5.85
CA LEU A 138 10.03 6.83 6.25
C LEU A 138 9.70 5.32 6.23
N GLU A 139 10.13 4.59 5.20
CA GLU A 139 9.99 3.13 5.13
C GLU A 139 10.67 2.44 6.32
N ALA A 140 11.91 2.82 6.63
CA ALA A 140 12.65 2.28 7.77
C ALA A 140 11.99 2.61 9.12
N ARG A 141 11.44 3.82 9.29
CA ARG A 141 10.68 4.20 10.49
C ARG A 141 9.44 3.34 10.64
N MET A 142 8.69 3.14 9.57
CA MET A 142 7.49 2.31 9.58
C MET A 142 7.82 0.83 9.87
N ALA A 143 8.88 0.28 9.30
CA ALA A 143 9.33 -1.08 9.60
C ALA A 143 9.69 -1.28 11.07
N ARG A 144 10.32 -0.29 11.70
CA ARG A 144 10.58 -0.31 13.17
C ARG A 144 9.29 -0.30 13.96
N ILE A 145 8.32 0.54 13.62
CA ILE A 145 7.02 0.59 14.29
C ILE A 145 6.29 -0.74 14.15
N GLN A 146 6.28 -1.33 12.95
CA GLN A 146 5.69 -2.65 12.70
C GLN A 146 6.33 -3.73 13.57
N THR A 147 7.65 -3.72 13.68
CA THR A 147 8.40 -4.65 14.52
C THR A 147 8.02 -4.49 16.00
N VAL A 148 7.97 -3.27 16.53
CA VAL A 148 7.57 -3.00 17.92
C VAL A 148 6.16 -3.50 18.18
N VAL A 149 5.21 -3.25 17.27
CA VAL A 149 3.82 -3.72 17.43
C VAL A 149 3.75 -5.25 17.36
N ARG A 150 4.50 -5.90 16.47
CA ARG A 150 4.55 -7.36 16.36
C ARG A 150 5.10 -7.99 17.63
N LEU A 151 6.24 -7.52 18.14
CA LEU A 151 6.85 -7.99 19.38
C LEU A 151 5.96 -7.74 20.60
N GLY A 152 5.33 -6.57 20.68
CA GLY A 152 4.40 -6.26 21.76
C GLY A 152 3.15 -7.18 21.78
N ARG A 153 2.67 -7.58 20.60
CA ARG A 153 1.58 -8.57 20.49
C ARG A 153 2.04 -9.97 20.85
N GLN A 154 3.24 -10.35 20.43
CA GLN A 154 3.83 -11.64 20.79
C GLN A 154 3.96 -11.78 22.31
N LEU A 155 4.57 -10.80 22.98
CA LEU A 155 4.69 -10.79 24.45
C LEU A 155 3.32 -10.87 25.16
N ARG A 156 2.30 -10.19 24.64
CA ARG A 156 0.94 -10.30 25.19
C ARG A 156 0.38 -11.71 25.08
N THR A 157 0.63 -12.39 23.96
CA THR A 157 0.20 -13.79 23.77
C THR A 157 0.95 -14.73 24.71
N GLU A 158 2.27 -14.56 24.86
CA GLU A 158 3.10 -15.37 25.75
C GLU A 158 2.69 -15.26 27.23
N HIS A 159 2.12 -14.11 27.61
CA HIS A 159 1.67 -13.83 28.98
C HIS A 159 0.14 -13.83 29.14
N ASP A 160 -0.62 -14.42 28.22
CA ASP A 160 -2.08 -14.50 28.23
C ASP A 160 -2.80 -13.14 28.43
N LEU A 161 -2.14 -12.03 28.00
CA LEU A 161 -2.70 -10.69 28.10
C LEU A 161 -3.58 -10.38 26.89
N LYS A 162 -4.84 -10.00 27.15
CA LYS A 162 -5.77 -9.61 26.09
C LYS A 162 -5.25 -8.39 25.32
N VAL A 163 -5.34 -8.40 23.98
CA VAL A 163 -4.87 -7.29 23.13
C VAL A 163 -5.51 -5.95 23.51
N ARG A 164 -6.76 -5.96 23.98
CA ARG A 164 -7.50 -4.74 24.38
C ARG A 164 -7.25 -4.32 25.84
N GLN A 165 -6.52 -5.11 26.63
CA GLN A 165 -6.20 -4.76 28.01
C GLN A 165 -5.19 -3.58 28.01
N PRO A 166 -5.50 -2.45 28.65
CA PRO A 166 -4.55 -1.36 28.76
C PRO A 166 -3.37 -1.77 29.65
N LEU A 167 -2.18 -1.39 29.27
CA LEU A 167 -0.95 -1.53 30.06
C LEU A 167 -0.37 -0.14 30.34
N ALA A 168 0.21 0.01 31.52
CA ALA A 168 0.73 1.32 31.95
C ALA A 168 1.99 1.76 31.16
N ARG A 169 2.83 0.80 30.75
CA ARG A 169 4.13 1.11 30.12
C ARG A 169 4.50 0.05 29.08
N LEU A 170 5.20 0.49 28.04
CA LEU A 170 5.93 -0.32 27.08
C LEU A 170 7.39 0.15 27.08
N HIS A 171 8.33 -0.74 27.34
CA HIS A 171 9.75 -0.47 27.22
C HIS A 171 10.28 -1.06 25.93
N VAL A 172 10.89 -0.23 25.10
CA VAL A 172 11.52 -0.63 23.84
C VAL A 172 13.00 -0.34 23.95
N VAL A 173 13.82 -1.37 23.79
CA VAL A 173 15.27 -1.24 23.67
C VAL A 173 15.62 -1.38 22.21
N SER A 174 16.24 -0.36 21.62
CA SER A 174 16.78 -0.39 20.27
C SER A 174 18.29 -0.29 20.36
N SER A 175 19.00 -1.20 19.70
CA SER A 175 20.43 -1.10 19.43
C SER A 175 20.67 -0.19 18.25
#